data_142d117587eecf1d0f1116a9b19af53b
#
_entry.id   142d117587eecf1d0f1116a9b19af53b
#
_cell.length_a   1.000
_cell.length_b   1.000
_cell.length_c   1.000
_cell.angle_alpha   90.00
_cell.angle_beta   90.00
_cell.angle_gamma   90.00
#
_symmetry.space_group_name_H-M   'P 1'
#
loop_
_entity.id
_entity.type
_entity.pdbx_description
1 polymer ?
#
loop_
_entity_poly.entity_id
_entity_poly.type
_entity_poly.pdbx_seq_one_letter_code
_entity_poly.pdbx_strand_id
1 'polypeptide(L)'
;MGYRSDVRIMTTKKGFKELNKYVKDYLSKLNHDEYNLLDNLEFKAENDYAVYFGWNWLKWYDGYDSVDAIESGLNHLRDKDMSFRFARIGESYDDYEEDSYESENEEEQDLEYPSMNREFDDSYVIEEMERVS
;
A
#
# COMPACT_ATOMS: atom_id res chain seq x y z
N MET A 1 15.70 13.75 14.36
CA MET A 1 15.44 12.48 13.69
C MET A 1 13.98 12.11 13.83
N GLY A 2 13.39 11.60 12.79
CA GLY A 2 11.99 11.22 12.82
C GLY A 2 11.81 9.74 13.11
N TYR A 3 10.63 9.40 13.57
CA TYR A 3 10.20 8.02 13.72
C TYR A 3 9.95 7.42 12.33
N ARG A 4 10.44 6.21 12.07
CA ARG A 4 10.39 5.60 10.76
C ARG A 4 9.60 4.30 10.77
N SER A 5 9.05 3.96 9.64
CA SER A 5 8.25 2.73 9.47
C SER A 5 8.55 2.07 8.15
N ASP A 6 8.36 0.76 8.12
CA ASP A 6 8.29 0.01 6.86
C ASP A 6 6.83 -0.15 6.51
N VAL A 7 6.48 0.11 5.26
CA VAL A 7 5.09 0.09 4.79
C VAL A 7 4.98 -0.83 3.58
N ARG A 8 3.99 -1.69 3.59
CA ARG A 8 3.67 -2.55 2.45
C ARG A 8 2.20 -2.47 2.13
N ILE A 9 1.90 -2.39 0.85
CA ILE A 9 0.53 -2.36 0.37
C ILE A 9 0.42 -3.36 -0.77
N MET A 10 -0.68 -4.08 -0.81
CA MET A 10 -1.01 -4.94 -1.94
C MET A 10 -2.37 -4.58 -2.46
N THR A 11 -2.49 -4.48 -3.78
CA THR A 11 -3.74 -4.18 -4.46
C THR A 11 -3.88 -5.10 -5.66
N THR A 12 -5.07 -5.13 -6.24
CA THR A 12 -5.22 -5.70 -7.58
C THR A 12 -4.59 -4.74 -8.59
N LYS A 13 -4.39 -5.19 -9.82
CA LYS A 13 -3.84 -4.30 -10.85
C LYS A 13 -4.76 -3.13 -11.14
N LYS A 14 -6.07 -3.37 -11.17
CA LYS A 14 -7.05 -2.29 -11.31
C LYS A 14 -6.98 -1.32 -10.14
N GLY A 15 -6.86 -1.88 -8.92
CA GLY A 15 -6.74 -1.09 -7.71
C GLY A 15 -5.50 -0.21 -7.71
N PHE A 16 -4.38 -0.73 -8.21
CA PHE A 16 -3.15 0.05 -8.28
C PHE A 16 -3.30 1.25 -9.22
N LYS A 17 -3.92 1.03 -10.38
CA LYS A 17 -4.19 2.13 -11.32
C LYS A 17 -5.11 3.17 -10.70
N GLU A 18 -6.16 2.72 -10.03
CA GLU A 18 -7.12 3.63 -9.39
C GLU A 18 -6.46 4.41 -8.26
N LEU A 19 -5.63 3.74 -7.45
CA LEU A 19 -4.89 4.39 -6.37
C LEU A 19 -3.96 5.47 -6.89
N ASN A 20 -3.18 5.17 -7.94
CA ASN A 20 -2.29 6.14 -8.56
C ASN A 20 -3.04 7.35 -9.07
N LYS A 21 -4.15 7.13 -9.73
CA LYS A 21 -4.98 8.20 -10.26
C LYS A 21 -5.53 9.08 -9.13
N TYR A 22 -6.03 8.45 -8.07
CA TYR A 22 -6.57 9.18 -6.93
C TYR A 22 -5.51 10.03 -6.23
N VAL A 23 -4.35 9.42 -5.95
CA VAL A 23 -3.26 10.12 -5.24
C VAL A 23 -2.76 11.30 -6.07
N LYS A 24 -2.57 11.10 -7.36
CA LYS A 24 -2.12 12.17 -8.25
C LYS A 24 -3.12 13.32 -8.26
N ASP A 25 -4.40 13.01 -8.35
CA ASP A 25 -5.46 14.02 -8.34
C ASP A 25 -5.53 14.73 -6.99
N TYR A 26 -5.43 14.00 -5.89
CA TYR A 26 -5.43 14.55 -4.54
C TYR A 26 -4.31 15.57 -4.36
N LEU A 27 -3.09 15.19 -4.74
CA LEU A 27 -1.94 16.08 -4.59
C LEU A 27 -2.00 17.28 -5.52
N SER A 28 -2.59 17.11 -6.72
CA SER A 28 -2.69 18.20 -7.69
C SER A 28 -3.63 19.31 -7.24
N LYS A 29 -4.52 19.04 -6.30
CA LYS A 29 -5.47 20.02 -5.77
C LYS A 29 -4.88 20.89 -4.66
N LEU A 30 -3.69 20.55 -4.20
CA LEU A 30 -3.01 21.32 -3.16
C LEU A 30 -2.37 22.57 -3.77
N ASN A 31 -2.18 23.61 -2.96
CA ASN A 31 -1.64 24.89 -3.41
C ASN A 31 -0.12 24.91 -3.54
N HIS A 32 0.53 23.78 -3.37
CA HIS A 32 1.99 23.67 -3.44
C HIS A 32 2.35 22.29 -3.98
N ASP A 33 3.58 22.16 -4.46
CA ASP A 33 4.08 20.89 -4.95
C ASP A 33 4.25 19.92 -3.80
N GLU A 34 3.68 18.74 -3.93
CA GLU A 34 3.79 17.70 -2.92
C GLU A 34 4.49 16.48 -3.47
N TYR A 35 5.23 15.84 -2.58
CA TYR A 35 5.95 14.63 -2.89
C TYR A 35 4.94 13.48 -3.07
N ASN A 36 5.02 12.80 -4.20
CA ASN A 36 4.17 11.64 -4.47
C ASN A 36 4.93 10.36 -4.14
N LEU A 37 4.52 9.68 -3.06
CA LEU A 37 5.17 8.45 -2.63
C LEU A 37 5.08 7.34 -3.68
N LEU A 38 4.01 7.32 -4.47
CA LEU A 38 3.84 6.29 -5.50
C LEU A 38 4.81 6.45 -6.67
N ASP A 39 5.37 7.65 -6.87
CA ASP A 39 6.41 7.87 -7.87
C ASP A 39 7.80 7.50 -7.35
N ASN A 40 7.89 7.14 -6.07
CA ASN A 40 9.16 6.91 -5.38
C ASN A 40 9.14 5.61 -4.60
N LEU A 41 8.56 4.56 -5.18
CA LEU A 41 8.50 3.25 -4.55
C LEU A 41 9.90 2.67 -4.40
N GLU A 42 10.19 2.14 -3.21
CA GLU A 42 11.45 1.44 -2.95
C GLU A 42 11.34 -0.03 -3.28
N PHE A 43 10.12 -0.54 -3.31
CA PHE A 43 9.86 -1.94 -3.56
C PHE A 43 8.59 -2.06 -4.41
N LYS A 44 8.65 -2.91 -5.43
CA LYS A 44 7.48 -3.23 -6.24
C LYS A 44 7.63 -4.61 -6.87
N ALA A 45 6.64 -5.45 -6.65
CA ALA A 45 6.55 -6.75 -7.32
C ALA A 45 5.13 -6.89 -7.84
N GLU A 46 4.96 -7.59 -8.95
CA GLU A 46 3.62 -7.80 -9.49
C GLU A 46 3.53 -9.11 -10.24
N ASN A 47 2.32 -9.63 -10.34
CA ASN A 47 2.00 -10.77 -11.17
C ASN A 47 0.82 -10.38 -12.07
N ASP A 48 0.11 -11.37 -12.65
CA ASP A 48 -1.00 -11.07 -13.55
C ASP A 48 -2.22 -10.48 -12.84
N TYR A 49 -2.27 -10.57 -11.51
CA TYR A 49 -3.47 -10.20 -10.72
C TYR A 49 -3.25 -9.07 -9.75
N ALA A 50 -2.05 -8.97 -9.18
CA ALA A 50 -1.81 -8.09 -8.04
C ALA A 50 -0.50 -7.32 -8.15
N VAL A 51 -0.43 -6.22 -7.40
CA VAL A 51 0.78 -5.41 -7.24
C VAL A 51 1.07 -5.32 -5.75
N TYR A 52 2.31 -5.65 -5.37
CA TYR A 52 2.80 -5.58 -4.00
C TYR A 52 3.91 -4.53 -3.98
N PHE A 53 3.75 -3.49 -3.17
CA PHE A 53 4.68 -2.35 -3.22
C PHE A 53 4.82 -1.72 -1.85
N GLY A 54 5.84 -0.88 -1.71
CA GLY A 54 6.02 -0.18 -0.45
C GLY A 54 7.34 0.54 -0.32
N TRP A 55 7.64 0.87 0.91
CA TRP A 55 8.79 1.68 1.29
C TRP A 55 9.38 1.14 2.57
N ASN A 56 10.70 1.32 2.74
CA ASN A 56 11.39 0.97 3.96
C ASN A 56 11.88 2.25 4.63
N TRP A 57 11.82 2.28 5.95
CA TRP A 57 12.40 3.36 6.73
C TRP A 57 11.86 4.73 6.35
N LEU A 58 10.54 4.82 6.22
CA LEU A 58 9.83 6.01 5.77
C LEU A 58 9.20 6.74 6.96
N LYS A 59 9.21 8.06 6.91
CA LYS A 59 8.46 8.87 7.88
C LYS A 59 6.97 8.81 7.52
N TRP A 60 6.26 7.92 8.14
CA TRP A 60 4.83 7.71 7.88
C TRP A 60 4.03 8.39 8.97
N TYR A 61 3.78 9.69 8.82
CA TYR A 61 3.07 10.49 9.81
C TYR A 61 1.73 10.96 9.27
N ASP A 62 0.69 10.78 10.07
CA ASP A 62 -0.61 11.38 9.76
C ASP A 62 -0.43 12.90 9.68
N GLY A 63 -1.10 13.51 8.72
CA GLY A 63 -0.97 14.94 8.50
C GLY A 63 0.03 15.33 7.44
N TYR A 64 0.95 14.44 7.05
CA TYR A 64 1.77 14.68 5.88
C TYR A 64 0.88 14.45 4.65
N ASP A 65 0.84 15.43 3.75
CA ASP A 65 -0.01 15.35 2.55
C ASP A 65 0.28 14.10 1.72
N SER A 66 1.55 13.71 1.63
CA SER A 66 1.95 12.51 0.88
C SER A 66 1.38 11.24 1.49
N VAL A 67 1.33 11.16 2.82
CA VAL A 67 0.77 10.01 3.55
C VAL A 67 -0.75 10.06 3.50
N ASP A 68 -1.34 11.22 3.75
CA ASP A 68 -2.79 11.40 3.74
C ASP A 68 -3.37 11.04 2.37
N ALA A 69 -2.65 11.35 1.29
CA ALA A 69 -3.08 11.01 -0.06
C ALA A 69 -3.21 9.49 -0.24
N ILE A 70 -2.23 8.74 0.27
CA ILE A 70 -2.27 7.27 0.20
C ILE A 70 -3.41 6.71 1.05
N GLU A 71 -3.55 7.18 2.28
CA GLU A 71 -4.60 6.69 3.18
C GLU A 71 -6.00 6.99 2.64
N SER A 72 -6.19 8.21 2.11
CA SER A 72 -7.46 8.58 1.47
C SER A 72 -7.70 7.73 0.22
N GLY A 73 -6.63 7.42 -0.51
CA GLY A 73 -6.71 6.59 -1.70
C GLY A 73 -7.14 5.16 -1.38
N LEU A 74 -6.65 4.59 -0.28
CA LEU A 74 -7.08 3.27 0.16
C LEU A 74 -8.56 3.27 0.54
N ASN A 75 -9.04 4.32 1.20
CA ASN A 75 -10.46 4.45 1.49
C ASN A 75 -11.27 4.60 0.21
N HIS A 76 -10.73 5.26 -0.81
CA HIS A 76 -11.36 5.35 -2.12
C HIS A 76 -11.50 3.97 -2.77
N LEU A 77 -10.48 3.11 -2.65
CA LEU A 77 -10.57 1.74 -3.15
C LEU A 77 -11.66 0.96 -2.44
N ARG A 78 -11.78 1.14 -1.13
CA ARG A 78 -12.86 0.52 -0.35
C ARG A 78 -14.23 0.97 -0.87
N ASP A 79 -14.39 2.26 -1.15
CA ASP A 79 -15.64 2.81 -1.66
C ASP A 79 -15.96 2.28 -3.06
N LYS A 80 -14.94 1.91 -3.82
CA LYS A 80 -15.08 1.36 -5.17
C LYS A 80 -15.14 -0.17 -5.19
N ASP A 81 -15.22 -0.80 -4.02
CA ASP A 81 -15.25 -2.26 -3.88
C ASP A 81 -14.03 -2.93 -4.52
N MET A 82 -12.86 -2.35 -4.29
CA MET A 82 -11.57 -2.89 -4.76
C MET A 82 -10.74 -3.37 -3.58
N SER A 83 -10.24 -4.59 -3.68
CA SER A 83 -9.48 -5.22 -2.59
C SER A 83 -8.12 -4.56 -2.40
N PHE A 84 -7.72 -4.44 -1.13
CA PHE A 84 -6.37 -4.01 -0.79
C PHE A 84 -5.97 -4.59 0.55
N ARG A 85 -4.67 -4.60 0.79
CA ARG A 85 -4.08 -4.90 2.09
C ARG A 85 -3.01 -3.87 2.38
N PHE A 86 -2.98 -3.40 3.61
CA PHE A 86 -2.03 -2.40 4.09
C PHE A 86 -1.44 -2.88 5.40
N ALA A 87 -0.12 -2.72 5.55
CA ALA A 87 0.53 -2.99 6.82
C ALA A 87 1.71 -2.04 7.02
N ARG A 88 1.92 -1.67 8.26
CA ARG A 88 3.01 -0.79 8.67
C ARG A 88 3.67 -1.35 9.91
N ILE A 89 4.98 -1.43 9.90
CA ILE A 89 5.79 -1.83 11.05
C ILE A 89 6.65 -0.65 11.44
N GLY A 90 6.46 -0.15 12.66
CA GLY A 90 7.22 0.98 13.18
C GLY A 90 8.50 0.56 13.89
N GLU A 91 9.20 1.53 14.44
CA GLU A 91 10.47 1.29 15.15
C GLU A 91 10.27 0.62 16.50
N SER A 92 9.17 0.92 17.20
CA SER A 92 8.86 0.29 18.48
C SER A 92 8.45 -1.16 18.27
N TYR A 93 8.87 -2.03 19.18
CA TYR A 93 8.68 -3.46 19.03
C TYR A 93 7.23 -3.86 18.73
N ASP A 94 6.29 -3.23 19.40
CA ASP A 94 4.87 -3.55 19.28
C ASP A 94 4.09 -2.58 18.39
N ASP A 95 4.79 -1.67 17.69
CA ASP A 95 4.14 -0.69 16.84
C ASP A 95 3.93 -1.24 15.44
N TYR A 96 2.72 -1.67 15.19
CA TYR A 96 2.32 -2.07 13.85
C TYR A 96 0.84 -1.77 13.64
N GLU A 97 0.44 -1.68 12.38
CA GLU A 97 -0.98 -1.56 12.05
C GLU A 97 -1.26 -2.29 10.75
N GLU A 98 -2.47 -2.77 10.63
CA GLU A 98 -2.96 -3.43 9.44
C GLU A 98 -4.33 -2.88 9.10
N ASP A 99 -4.60 -2.79 7.80
CA ASP A 99 -5.93 -2.48 7.30
C ASP A 99 -6.12 -3.28 6.02
N SER A 100 -7.34 -3.68 5.77
CA SER A 100 -7.61 -4.44 4.56
C SER A 100 -9.07 -4.32 4.18
N TYR A 101 -9.32 -4.55 2.92
CA TYR A 101 -10.67 -4.65 2.40
C TYR A 101 -10.70 -5.76 1.36
N GLU A 102 -11.70 -6.60 1.43
CA GLU A 102 -11.89 -7.67 0.48
C GLU A 102 -13.18 -7.44 -0.29
N SER A 103 -13.06 -7.30 -1.61
CA SER A 103 -14.20 -7.10 -2.47
C SER A 103 -15.08 -8.34 -2.51
N GLU A 104 -16.38 -8.13 -2.68
CA GLU A 104 -17.34 -9.22 -2.93
C GLU A 104 -17.28 -9.68 -4.39
N ASN A 105 -16.59 -8.95 -5.25
CA ASN A 105 -16.44 -9.27 -6.66
C ASN A 105 -15.35 -10.33 -6.85
N GLU A 106 -15.68 -11.43 -7.53
CA GLU A 106 -14.74 -12.53 -7.78
C GLU A 106 -13.48 -12.09 -8.52
N GLU A 107 -13.55 -11.04 -9.34
CA GLU A 107 -12.37 -10.51 -10.04
C GLU A 107 -11.40 -9.79 -9.11
N GLU A 108 -11.84 -9.47 -7.89
CA GLU A 108 -11.05 -8.81 -6.87
C GLU A 108 -10.73 -9.80 -5.74
N GLN A 109 -10.14 -10.92 -6.09
CA GLN A 109 -9.89 -12.06 -5.19
C GLN A 109 -9.00 -11.72 -4.00
N ASP A 110 -8.91 -12.66 -3.06
CA ASP A 110 -8.04 -12.58 -1.89
C ASP A 110 -6.61 -12.29 -2.28
N LEU A 111 -6.00 -11.36 -1.56
CA LEU A 111 -4.60 -11.01 -1.74
C LEU A 111 -3.76 -11.65 -0.64
N GLU A 112 -2.71 -12.37 -1.04
CA GLU A 112 -1.75 -12.92 -0.09
C GLU A 112 -0.99 -11.80 0.59
N TYR A 113 -0.65 -11.98 1.85
CA TYR A 113 0.04 -10.95 2.60
C TYR A 113 0.92 -11.58 3.68
N PRO A 114 2.09 -11.03 3.93
CA PRO A 114 2.97 -11.58 4.96
C PRO A 114 2.38 -11.39 6.36
N SER A 115 2.73 -12.31 7.25
CA SER A 115 2.35 -12.20 8.65
C SER A 115 2.96 -10.95 9.27
N MET A 116 2.24 -10.32 10.18
CA MET A 116 2.74 -9.15 10.88
C MET A 116 3.76 -9.59 11.94
N ASN A 117 5.00 -9.18 11.74
CA ASN A 117 6.08 -9.38 12.70
C ASN A 117 7.08 -8.25 12.54
N ARG A 118 8.29 -8.38 13.07
CA ARG A 118 9.26 -7.29 13.01
C ARG A 118 9.83 -7.06 11.61
N GLU A 119 9.63 -8.01 10.71
CA GLU A 119 10.07 -7.88 9.32
C GLU A 119 9.00 -8.45 8.42
N PHE A 120 8.83 -7.84 7.26
CA PHE A 120 7.94 -8.39 6.24
C PHE A 120 8.64 -9.55 5.54
N ASP A 121 7.89 -10.62 5.29
CA ASP A 121 8.40 -11.75 4.53
C ASP A 121 8.10 -11.54 3.04
N ASP A 122 8.83 -10.62 2.45
CA ASP A 122 8.65 -10.27 1.04
C ASP A 122 8.91 -11.46 0.12
N SER A 123 9.88 -12.31 0.47
CA SER A 123 10.22 -13.49 -0.34
C SER A 123 9.05 -14.45 -0.44
N TYR A 124 8.37 -14.70 0.67
CA TYR A 124 7.20 -15.57 0.69
C TYR A 124 6.09 -15.00 -0.21
N VAL A 125 5.82 -13.71 -0.06
CA VAL A 125 4.76 -13.05 -0.84
C VAL A 125 5.06 -13.12 -2.32
N ILE A 126 6.30 -12.84 -2.71
CA ILE A 126 6.72 -12.87 -4.11
C ILE A 126 6.59 -14.29 -4.68
N GLU A 127 7.01 -15.31 -3.93
CA GLU A 127 6.89 -16.70 -4.37
C GLU A 127 5.42 -17.08 -4.60
N GLU A 128 4.53 -16.69 -3.69
CA GLU A 128 3.11 -16.97 -3.84
C GLU A 128 2.51 -16.24 -5.05
N MET A 129 2.93 -15.01 -5.30
CA MET A 129 2.48 -14.27 -6.48
C MET A 129 2.93 -14.94 -7.77
N GLU A 130 4.17 -15.42 -7.83
CA GLU A 130 4.69 -16.12 -9.00
C GLU A 130 3.96 -17.44 -9.24
N ARG A 131 3.62 -18.14 -8.14
CA ARG A 131 2.96 -19.44 -8.24
C ARG A 131 1.56 -19.33 -8.86
N VAL A 132 0.85 -18.22 -8.61
CA VAL A 132 -0.52 -18.06 -9.13
C VAL A 132 -0.60 -17.26 -10.43
N SER A 133 0.53 -16.82 -10.96
CA SER A 133 0.56 -16.07 -12.22
C SER A 133 0.37 -16.95 -13.42
#